data_b852046113cc489f5a6d38f88060ea3e
#
_entry.id   b852046113cc489f5a6d38f88060ea3e
#
_cell.length_a   1.000
_cell.length_b   1.000
_cell.length_c   1.000
_cell.angle_alpha   90.00
_cell.angle_beta   90.00
_cell.angle_gamma   90.00
#
_symmetry.space_group_name_H-M   'P 1'
#
loop_
_entity.id
_entity.type
_entity.pdbx_description
1 polymer ?
#
loop_
_entity_poly.entity_id
_entity_poly.type
_entity_poly.pdbx_seq_one_letter_code
_entity_poly.pdbx_strand_id
1 'polypeptide(L)'
;MKDKECRAGRPRALRYLIEAVVLLAGLALITVLLRYGYHQYMRAAYPIKYSEYVQAYADTYGFTPSLIYAVIRTESEFEPEVVSRAQAKGLMQMKDTTFTDLQRRAGEPEPLPPEKLFDPETNIHYGVYYMRLLLDQFEDTDTMLAAYNAGPTRASEWLQNPDYSKDGKTLYHIPYEETLHYVERVRKAQEMYRTLYKLE
;
A
#
# COMPACT_ATOMS: atom_id res chain seq x y z
N MET A 1 -48.93 -21.86 63.59
CA MET A 1 -48.87 -20.67 62.74
C MET A 1 -47.71 -20.86 61.81
N LYS A 2 -47.94 -21.06 60.50
CA LYS A 2 -46.91 -21.23 59.47
C LYS A 2 -46.87 -19.95 58.66
N ASP A 3 -45.78 -19.21 58.85
CA ASP A 3 -45.45 -18.01 58.01
C ASP A 3 -45.25 -18.46 56.61
N LYS A 4 -46.14 -18.06 55.69
CA LYS A 4 -45.93 -18.15 54.25
C LYS A 4 -45.09 -16.92 53.83
N GLU A 5 -43.80 -17.09 53.70
CA GLU A 5 -42.96 -16.12 53.02
C GLU A 5 -43.45 -15.94 51.56
N CYS A 6 -44.00 -14.77 51.30
CA CYS A 6 -44.46 -14.33 50.02
C CYS A 6 -43.21 -13.95 49.18
N ARG A 7 -42.64 -14.91 48.43
CA ARG A 7 -41.61 -14.61 47.43
C ARG A 7 -42.23 -13.76 46.33
N ALA A 8 -42.10 -12.46 46.45
CA ALA A 8 -42.45 -11.52 45.40
C ALA A 8 -41.59 -11.82 44.12
N GLY A 9 -42.21 -12.48 43.14
CA GLY A 9 -41.57 -12.72 41.86
C GLY A 9 -41.24 -11.39 41.17
N ARG A 10 -40.03 -11.24 40.65
CA ARG A 10 -39.64 -10.04 39.90
C ARG A 10 -40.68 -9.75 38.80
N PRO A 11 -41.10 -8.48 38.65
CA PRO A 11 -42.09 -8.13 37.63
C PRO A 11 -41.60 -8.55 36.22
N ARG A 12 -42.47 -9.15 35.43
CA ARG A 12 -42.14 -9.67 34.07
C ARG A 12 -41.42 -8.62 33.22
N ALA A 13 -41.78 -7.35 33.34
CA ALA A 13 -41.14 -6.24 32.62
C ALA A 13 -39.63 -6.12 32.95
N LEU A 14 -39.23 -6.29 34.25
CA LEU A 14 -37.83 -6.23 34.66
C LEU A 14 -37.01 -7.40 34.06
N ARG A 15 -37.64 -8.57 33.95
CA ARG A 15 -36.98 -9.74 33.31
C ARG A 15 -36.71 -9.49 31.81
N TYR A 16 -37.71 -9.00 31.07
CA TYR A 16 -37.51 -8.66 29.64
C TYR A 16 -36.48 -7.54 29.47
N LEU A 17 -36.43 -6.56 30.36
CA LEU A 17 -35.42 -5.51 30.31
C LEU A 17 -34.01 -6.09 30.50
N ILE A 18 -33.81 -6.98 31.47
CA ILE A 18 -32.52 -7.64 31.69
C ILE A 18 -32.13 -8.49 30.47
N GLU A 19 -33.06 -9.28 29.94
CA GLU A 19 -32.81 -10.10 28.74
C GLU A 19 -32.39 -9.21 27.53
N ALA A 20 -33.08 -8.10 27.32
CA ALA A 20 -32.73 -7.13 26.25
C ALA A 20 -31.33 -6.51 26.45
N VAL A 21 -30.98 -6.11 27.66
CA VAL A 21 -29.67 -5.56 28.01
C VAL A 21 -28.56 -6.60 27.76
N VAL A 22 -28.79 -7.85 28.18
CA VAL A 22 -27.82 -8.94 27.95
C VAL A 22 -27.62 -9.21 26.47
N LEU A 23 -28.70 -9.22 25.67
CA LEU A 23 -28.61 -9.38 24.23
C LEU A 23 -27.85 -8.23 23.55
N LEU A 24 -28.13 -6.98 23.94
CA LEU A 24 -27.43 -5.82 23.40
C LEU A 24 -25.94 -5.82 23.79
N ALA A 25 -25.62 -6.18 25.05
CA ALA A 25 -24.23 -6.33 25.48
C ALA A 25 -23.50 -7.44 24.73
N GLY A 26 -24.18 -8.58 24.49
CA GLY A 26 -23.66 -9.67 23.67
C GLY A 26 -23.37 -9.24 22.23
N LEU A 27 -24.30 -8.52 21.59
CA LEU A 27 -24.11 -7.99 20.23
C LEU A 27 -22.96 -6.97 20.18
N ALA A 28 -22.87 -6.09 21.15
CA ALA A 28 -21.76 -5.12 21.25
C ALA A 28 -20.41 -5.84 21.38
N LEU A 29 -20.33 -6.86 22.25
CA LEU A 29 -19.10 -7.66 22.40
C LEU A 29 -18.71 -8.36 21.11
N ILE A 30 -19.66 -9.01 20.43
CA ILE A 30 -19.40 -9.66 19.14
C ILE A 30 -18.88 -8.65 18.13
N THR A 31 -19.49 -7.46 18.03
CA THR A 31 -19.05 -6.39 17.13
C THR A 31 -17.62 -5.96 17.41
N VAL A 32 -17.26 -5.79 18.70
CA VAL A 32 -15.89 -5.45 19.12
C VAL A 32 -14.90 -6.54 18.72
N LEU A 33 -15.23 -7.81 18.97
CA LEU A 33 -14.37 -8.95 18.62
C LEU A 33 -14.18 -9.07 17.11
N LEU A 34 -15.23 -8.89 16.32
CA LEU A 34 -15.15 -8.90 14.85
C LEU A 34 -14.27 -7.75 14.32
N ARG A 35 -14.45 -6.54 14.87
CA ARG A 35 -13.58 -5.39 14.50
C ARG A 35 -12.13 -5.62 14.87
N TYR A 36 -11.87 -6.17 16.05
CA TYR A 36 -10.51 -6.51 16.46
C TYR A 36 -9.89 -7.56 15.53
N GLY A 37 -10.60 -8.67 15.27
CA GLY A 37 -10.14 -9.71 14.36
C GLY A 37 -9.89 -9.19 12.94
N TYR A 38 -10.79 -8.36 12.40
CA TYR A 38 -10.61 -7.69 11.11
C TYR A 38 -9.37 -6.79 11.09
N HIS A 39 -9.16 -6.00 12.15
CA HIS A 39 -8.00 -5.12 12.25
C HIS A 39 -6.67 -5.91 12.29
N GLN A 40 -6.63 -7.03 13.03
CA GLN A 40 -5.45 -7.91 13.05
C GLN A 40 -5.19 -8.57 11.70
N TYR A 41 -6.25 -9.05 11.04
CA TYR A 41 -6.16 -9.58 9.69
C TYR A 41 -5.61 -8.55 8.70
N MET A 42 -6.12 -7.31 8.73
CA MET A 42 -5.65 -6.24 7.85
C MET A 42 -4.19 -5.85 8.11
N ARG A 43 -3.74 -5.83 9.37
CA ARG A 43 -2.32 -5.61 9.68
C ARG A 43 -1.41 -6.73 9.17
N ALA A 44 -1.86 -7.98 9.20
CA ALA A 44 -1.12 -9.09 8.61
C ALA A 44 -1.06 -9.00 7.08
N ALA A 45 -2.16 -8.56 6.43
CA ALA A 45 -2.23 -8.37 4.98
C ALA A 45 -1.48 -7.12 4.48
N TYR A 46 -1.25 -6.12 5.35
CA TYR A 46 -0.52 -4.89 5.04
C TYR A 46 0.62 -4.69 6.05
N PRO A 47 1.67 -5.51 6.02
CA PRO A 47 2.75 -5.44 7.00
C PRO A 47 3.58 -4.18 6.82
N ILE A 48 4.19 -3.71 7.93
CA ILE A 48 5.27 -2.72 7.92
C ILE A 48 6.59 -3.47 8.10
N LYS A 49 7.31 -3.69 6.99
CA LYS A 49 8.66 -4.24 6.99
C LYS A 49 9.64 -3.17 6.46
N TYR A 50 10.89 -3.28 6.84
CA TYR A 50 11.97 -2.36 6.35
C TYR A 50 11.69 -0.88 6.65
N SER A 51 11.07 -0.59 7.80
CA SER A 51 10.59 0.75 8.15
C SER A 51 11.69 1.80 8.21
N GLU A 52 12.89 1.43 8.59
CA GLU A 52 14.05 2.31 8.62
C GLU A 52 14.43 2.82 7.22
N TYR A 53 14.48 1.93 6.22
CA TYR A 53 14.78 2.28 4.83
C TYR A 53 13.64 3.07 4.19
N VAL A 54 12.39 2.61 4.39
CA VAL A 54 11.22 3.30 3.86
C VAL A 54 11.14 4.73 4.39
N GLN A 55 11.34 4.95 5.71
CA GLN A 55 11.31 6.30 6.27
C GLN A 55 12.46 7.16 5.76
N ALA A 56 13.69 6.63 5.77
CA ALA A 56 14.87 7.37 5.31
C ALA A 56 14.74 7.84 3.86
N TYR A 57 14.27 6.98 2.96
CA TYR A 57 14.12 7.35 1.55
C TYR A 57 12.81 8.11 1.24
N ALA A 58 11.77 7.97 2.07
CA ALA A 58 10.62 8.85 2.04
C ALA A 58 11.04 10.31 2.30
N ASP A 59 11.79 10.53 3.37
CA ASP A 59 12.30 11.85 3.75
C ASP A 59 13.27 12.42 2.71
N THR A 60 14.19 11.57 2.18
CA THR A 60 15.19 11.98 1.19
C THR A 60 14.56 12.42 -0.13
N TYR A 61 13.56 11.71 -0.61
CA TYR A 61 12.98 11.93 -1.94
C TYR A 61 11.60 12.60 -1.92
N GLY A 62 11.09 12.98 -0.74
CA GLY A 62 9.86 13.73 -0.60
C GLY A 62 8.59 12.93 -0.91
N PHE A 63 8.57 11.64 -0.56
CA PHE A 63 7.38 10.79 -0.65
C PHE A 63 6.78 10.53 0.72
N THR A 64 5.49 10.19 0.74
CA THR A 64 4.89 9.64 1.96
C THR A 64 5.29 8.17 2.13
N PRO A 65 5.60 7.71 3.35
CA PRO A 65 5.90 6.30 3.60
C PRO A 65 4.77 5.37 3.13
N SER A 66 3.51 5.81 3.23
CA SER A 66 2.36 5.06 2.76
C SER A 66 2.40 4.72 1.27
N LEU A 67 2.92 5.62 0.43
CA LEU A 67 3.05 5.38 -1.01
C LEU A 67 4.15 4.34 -1.30
N ILE A 68 5.30 4.45 -0.63
CA ILE A 68 6.42 3.50 -0.80
C ILE A 68 5.98 2.09 -0.37
N TYR A 69 5.34 1.96 0.81
CA TYR A 69 4.77 0.67 1.25
C TYR A 69 3.77 0.10 0.25
N ALA A 70 2.93 0.95 -0.34
CA ALA A 70 1.94 0.54 -1.32
C ALA A 70 2.58 -0.01 -2.60
N VAL A 71 3.66 0.62 -3.08
CA VAL A 71 4.43 0.14 -4.23
C VAL A 71 5.09 -1.20 -3.90
N ILE A 72 5.84 -1.30 -2.79
CA ILE A 72 6.50 -2.55 -2.37
C ILE A 72 5.48 -3.70 -2.26
N ARG A 73 4.33 -3.42 -1.62
CA ARG A 73 3.26 -4.42 -1.48
C ARG A 73 2.71 -4.88 -2.84
N THR A 74 2.53 -3.96 -3.77
CA THR A 74 1.96 -4.26 -5.08
C THR A 74 2.94 -4.99 -5.98
N GLU A 75 4.24 -4.73 -5.85
CA GLU A 75 5.30 -5.30 -6.68
C GLU A 75 5.75 -6.69 -6.20
N SER A 76 5.90 -6.89 -4.89
CA SER A 76 6.54 -8.09 -4.35
C SER A 76 5.84 -8.72 -3.14
N GLU A 77 4.79 -8.09 -2.59
CA GLU A 77 4.24 -8.48 -1.28
C GLU A 77 5.30 -8.55 -0.17
N PHE A 78 6.35 -7.72 -0.25
CA PHE A 78 7.51 -7.68 0.65
C PHE A 78 8.43 -8.91 0.57
N GLU A 79 8.43 -9.64 -0.53
CA GLU A 79 9.37 -10.75 -0.76
C GLU A 79 10.62 -10.24 -1.51
N PRO A 80 11.80 -10.20 -0.85
CA PRO A 80 12.99 -9.57 -1.43
C PRO A 80 13.65 -10.40 -2.55
N GLU A 81 13.41 -11.71 -2.57
CA GLU A 81 14.04 -12.63 -3.53
C GLU A 81 13.21 -12.86 -4.80
N VAL A 82 12.05 -12.19 -4.94
CA VAL A 82 11.17 -12.44 -6.08
C VAL A 82 11.75 -11.91 -7.38
N VAL A 83 11.63 -12.73 -8.43
CA VAL A 83 11.97 -12.37 -9.81
C VAL A 83 10.74 -12.58 -10.67
N SER A 84 10.32 -11.53 -11.38
CA SER A 84 9.16 -11.60 -12.28
C SER A 84 9.51 -12.29 -13.61
N ARG A 85 8.46 -12.61 -14.40
CA ARG A 85 8.66 -13.10 -15.79
C ARG A 85 9.42 -12.11 -16.67
N ALA A 86 9.29 -10.81 -16.38
CA ALA A 86 9.99 -9.73 -17.08
C ALA A 86 11.40 -9.46 -16.53
N GLN A 87 11.93 -10.36 -15.68
CA GLN A 87 13.24 -10.27 -15.02
C GLN A 87 13.40 -9.02 -14.12
N ALA A 88 12.30 -8.50 -13.59
CA ALA A 88 12.35 -7.50 -12.54
C ALA A 88 12.59 -8.20 -11.19
N LYS A 89 13.39 -7.57 -10.30
CA LYS A 89 13.96 -8.17 -9.10
C LYS A 89 13.61 -7.39 -7.83
N GLY A 90 13.40 -8.11 -6.75
CA GLY A 90 13.35 -7.60 -5.39
C GLY A 90 12.07 -6.84 -5.02
N LEU A 91 12.12 -6.11 -3.91
CA LEU A 91 10.97 -5.49 -3.26
C LEU A 91 10.16 -4.54 -4.15
N MET A 92 10.83 -3.73 -4.96
CA MET A 92 10.22 -2.75 -5.86
C MET A 92 10.32 -3.15 -7.34
N GLN A 93 10.62 -4.44 -7.62
CA GLN A 93 10.63 -5.04 -8.95
C GLN A 93 11.39 -4.24 -9.99
N MET A 94 12.67 -3.99 -9.71
CA MET A 94 13.55 -3.24 -10.60
C MET A 94 14.23 -4.14 -11.62
N LYS A 95 14.35 -3.67 -12.87
CA LYS A 95 15.13 -4.33 -13.92
C LYS A 95 16.61 -3.95 -13.83
N ASP A 96 17.50 -4.88 -14.19
CA ASP A 96 18.95 -4.67 -14.19
C ASP A 96 19.36 -3.44 -15.04
N THR A 97 18.72 -3.25 -16.19
CA THR A 97 18.98 -2.10 -17.07
C THR A 97 18.60 -0.77 -16.43
N THR A 98 17.46 -0.73 -15.73
CA THR A 98 17.01 0.46 -14.99
C THR A 98 17.96 0.74 -13.83
N PHE A 99 18.34 -0.27 -13.06
CA PHE A 99 19.28 -0.15 -11.95
C PHE A 99 20.63 0.41 -12.40
N THR A 100 21.20 -0.12 -13.48
CA THR A 100 22.45 0.38 -14.06
C THR A 100 22.34 1.85 -14.53
N ASP A 101 21.20 2.22 -15.15
CA ASP A 101 20.99 3.61 -15.59
C ASP A 101 20.86 4.56 -14.39
N LEU A 102 20.18 4.14 -13.33
CA LEU A 102 20.02 4.94 -12.11
C LEU A 102 21.36 5.17 -11.40
N GLN A 103 22.19 4.15 -11.26
CA GLN A 103 23.52 4.28 -10.69
C GLN A 103 24.39 5.28 -11.49
N ARG A 104 24.37 5.19 -12.80
CA ARG A 104 25.06 6.13 -13.65
C ARG A 104 24.55 7.57 -13.46
N ARG A 105 23.24 7.78 -13.32
CA ARG A 105 22.62 9.09 -13.07
C ARG A 105 22.96 9.63 -11.69
N ALA A 106 23.08 8.76 -10.69
CA ALA A 106 23.50 9.10 -9.35
C ALA A 106 25.01 9.44 -9.27
N GLY A 107 25.78 9.13 -10.32
CA GLY A 107 27.22 9.36 -10.36
C GLY A 107 28.01 8.37 -9.51
N GLU A 108 27.50 7.14 -9.35
CA GLU A 108 28.16 6.10 -8.57
C GLU A 108 29.53 5.74 -9.17
N PRO A 109 30.62 5.92 -8.42
CA PRO A 109 31.97 5.66 -8.95
C PRO A 109 32.24 4.17 -9.16
N GLU A 110 31.61 3.31 -8.37
CA GLU A 110 31.71 1.85 -8.45
C GLU A 110 30.29 1.26 -8.50
N PRO A 111 29.74 1.00 -9.71
CA PRO A 111 28.40 0.46 -9.85
C PRO A 111 28.25 -0.89 -9.16
N LEU A 112 27.18 -1.03 -8.38
CA LEU A 112 26.80 -2.27 -7.73
C LEU A 112 26.32 -3.31 -8.77
N PRO A 113 26.63 -4.60 -8.58
CA PRO A 113 26.14 -5.65 -9.45
C PRO A 113 24.62 -5.86 -9.30
N PRO A 114 23.93 -6.37 -10.33
CA PRO A 114 22.45 -6.56 -10.31
C PRO A 114 21.93 -7.46 -9.19
N GLU A 115 22.75 -8.32 -8.63
CA GLU A 115 22.41 -9.18 -7.47
C GLU A 115 22.12 -8.36 -6.22
N LYS A 116 22.62 -7.13 -6.15
CA LYS A 116 22.29 -6.19 -5.06
C LYS A 116 20.82 -5.75 -5.06
N LEU A 117 20.08 -6.01 -6.12
CA LEU A 117 18.63 -5.80 -6.14
C LEU A 117 17.85 -6.75 -5.21
N PHE A 118 18.46 -7.80 -4.70
CA PHE A 118 17.88 -8.65 -3.65
C PHE A 118 18.15 -8.11 -2.23
N ASP A 119 19.07 -7.17 -2.07
CA ASP A 119 19.29 -6.45 -0.82
C ASP A 119 18.18 -5.41 -0.61
N PRO A 120 17.42 -5.50 0.53
CA PRO A 120 16.28 -4.62 0.77
C PRO A 120 16.60 -3.14 0.74
N GLU A 121 17.70 -2.71 1.35
CA GLU A 121 18.12 -1.32 1.40
C GLU A 121 18.40 -0.79 -0.02
N THR A 122 19.23 -1.50 -0.77
CA THR A 122 19.58 -1.15 -2.16
C THR A 122 18.35 -1.05 -3.04
N ASN A 123 17.45 -2.04 -2.94
CA ASN A 123 16.26 -2.10 -3.78
C ASN A 123 15.27 -0.96 -3.48
N ILE A 124 15.02 -0.68 -2.20
CA ILE A 124 14.15 0.43 -1.78
C ILE A 124 14.78 1.78 -2.17
N HIS A 125 16.07 1.97 -1.94
CA HIS A 125 16.77 3.19 -2.32
C HIS A 125 16.57 3.52 -3.81
N TYR A 126 16.98 2.62 -4.68
CA TYR A 126 16.91 2.87 -6.12
C TYR A 126 15.48 2.85 -6.67
N GLY A 127 14.57 2.10 -6.05
CA GLY A 127 13.15 2.12 -6.38
C GLY A 127 12.51 3.47 -6.09
N VAL A 128 12.76 4.05 -4.91
CA VAL A 128 12.25 5.38 -4.54
C VAL A 128 12.94 6.49 -5.32
N TYR A 129 14.25 6.38 -5.59
CA TYR A 129 14.95 7.29 -6.48
C TYR A 129 14.34 7.29 -7.89
N TYR A 130 14.01 6.11 -8.42
CA TYR A 130 13.34 6.01 -9.72
C TYR A 130 11.95 6.66 -9.70
N MET A 131 11.15 6.42 -8.64
CA MET A 131 9.87 7.12 -8.46
C MET A 131 10.06 8.64 -8.47
N ARG A 132 11.13 9.18 -7.83
CA ARG A 132 11.40 10.62 -7.80
C ARG A 132 11.69 11.15 -9.20
N LEU A 133 12.55 10.49 -9.96
CA LEU A 133 12.85 10.89 -11.34
C LEU A 133 11.59 10.88 -12.23
N LEU A 134 10.72 9.89 -12.07
CA LEU A 134 9.46 9.82 -12.81
C LEU A 134 8.49 10.93 -12.35
N LEU A 135 8.43 11.22 -11.05
CA LEU A 135 7.55 12.30 -10.57
C LEU A 135 8.06 13.67 -11.01
N ASP A 136 9.39 13.89 -11.10
CA ASP A 136 9.98 15.10 -11.65
C ASP A 136 9.66 15.27 -13.15
N GLN A 137 9.56 14.17 -13.87
CA GLN A 137 9.24 14.17 -15.29
C GLN A 137 7.74 14.40 -15.57
N PHE A 138 6.87 13.79 -14.78
CA PHE A 138 5.43 13.72 -15.08
C PHE A 138 4.56 14.64 -14.19
N GLU A 139 5.09 15.14 -13.07
CA GLU A 139 4.44 16.08 -12.14
C GLU A 139 3.09 15.60 -11.55
N ASP A 140 2.64 14.39 -11.91
CA ASP A 140 1.40 13.76 -11.45
C ASP A 140 1.67 12.35 -10.92
N THR A 141 1.12 12.02 -9.75
CA THR A 141 1.40 10.74 -9.09
C THR A 141 0.83 9.53 -9.84
N ASP A 142 -0.36 9.64 -10.43
CA ASP A 142 -0.95 8.50 -11.16
C ASP A 142 -0.23 8.27 -12.48
N THR A 143 0.17 9.34 -13.16
CA THR A 143 1.01 9.26 -14.37
C THR A 143 2.41 8.71 -14.04
N MET A 144 2.99 9.11 -12.89
CA MET A 144 4.25 8.55 -12.39
C MET A 144 4.13 7.05 -12.13
N LEU A 145 3.07 6.59 -11.46
CA LEU A 145 2.83 5.17 -11.22
C LEU A 145 2.60 4.39 -12.53
N ALA A 146 1.88 4.97 -13.48
CA ALA A 146 1.70 4.39 -14.80
C ALA A 146 3.04 4.26 -15.55
N ALA A 147 3.89 5.29 -15.45
CA ALA A 147 5.25 5.27 -16.03
C ALA A 147 6.17 4.28 -15.33
N TYR A 148 6.03 4.11 -14.01
CA TYR A 148 6.80 3.11 -13.27
C TYR A 148 6.53 1.69 -13.78
N ASN A 149 5.25 1.35 -13.99
CA ASN A 149 4.83 0.03 -14.45
C ASN A 149 5.03 -0.18 -15.96
N ALA A 150 4.55 0.75 -16.80
CA ALA A 150 4.57 0.59 -18.25
C ALA A 150 5.86 1.09 -18.94
N GLY A 151 6.67 1.86 -18.21
CA GLY A 151 7.84 2.56 -18.71
C GLY A 151 7.59 4.00 -19.14
N PRO A 152 8.57 4.91 -18.91
CA PRO A 152 8.39 6.36 -19.13
C PRO A 152 8.13 6.74 -20.58
N THR A 153 8.75 6.05 -21.54
CA THR A 153 8.52 6.29 -22.98
C THR A 153 7.05 6.10 -23.33
N ARG A 154 6.46 5.00 -22.88
CA ARG A 154 5.05 4.69 -23.14
C ARG A 154 4.10 5.66 -22.45
N ALA A 155 4.37 6.03 -21.22
CA ALA A 155 3.60 7.05 -20.54
C ALA A 155 3.65 8.41 -21.26
N SER A 156 4.82 8.79 -21.76
CA SER A 156 4.98 10.01 -22.59
C SER A 156 4.19 9.93 -23.92
N GLU A 157 4.15 8.79 -24.58
CA GLU A 157 3.33 8.57 -25.77
C GLU A 157 1.83 8.70 -25.45
N TRP A 158 1.39 8.17 -24.31
CA TRP A 158 -0.01 8.30 -23.87
C TRP A 158 -0.40 9.75 -23.58
N LEU A 159 0.49 10.53 -22.96
CA LEU A 159 0.24 11.95 -22.71
C LEU A 159 0.07 12.79 -23.99
N GLN A 160 0.66 12.36 -25.10
CA GLN A 160 0.51 13.04 -26.40
C GLN A 160 -0.79 12.68 -27.14
N ASN A 161 -1.50 11.64 -26.68
CA ASN A 161 -2.76 11.21 -27.28
C ASN A 161 -3.95 11.87 -26.58
N PRO A 162 -4.79 12.65 -27.31
CA PRO A 162 -5.97 13.30 -26.72
C PRO A 162 -7.04 12.34 -26.20
N ASP A 163 -7.01 11.06 -26.59
CA ASP A 163 -7.89 10.03 -26.04
C ASP A 163 -7.46 9.57 -24.64
N TYR A 164 -6.25 9.91 -24.20
CA TYR A 164 -5.71 9.48 -22.91
C TYR A 164 -5.33 10.65 -21.99
N SER A 165 -4.99 11.81 -22.56
CA SER A 165 -4.65 13.03 -21.85
C SER A 165 -5.28 14.25 -22.54
N LYS A 166 -5.88 15.16 -21.75
CA LYS A 166 -6.48 16.39 -22.28
C LYS A 166 -5.54 17.59 -22.21
N ASP A 167 -4.58 17.55 -21.32
CA ASP A 167 -3.65 18.66 -21.02
C ASP A 167 -2.20 18.32 -21.39
N GLY A 168 -1.94 17.09 -21.83
CA GLY A 168 -0.59 16.60 -22.13
C GLY A 168 0.28 16.38 -20.89
N LYS A 169 -0.31 16.44 -19.68
CA LYS A 169 0.40 16.33 -18.39
C LYS A 169 -0.13 15.23 -17.50
N THR A 170 -1.44 15.01 -17.50
CA THR A 170 -2.11 14.02 -16.65
C THR A 170 -2.86 13.00 -17.51
N LEU A 171 -2.80 11.73 -17.11
CA LEU A 171 -3.55 10.65 -17.73
C LEU A 171 -4.93 10.55 -17.10
N TYR A 172 -6.00 10.89 -17.84
CA TYR A 172 -7.37 10.60 -17.39
C TYR A 172 -7.83 9.20 -17.80
N HIS A 173 -7.13 8.57 -18.76
CA HIS A 173 -7.36 7.19 -19.19
C HIS A 173 -6.03 6.48 -19.41
N ILE A 174 -5.83 5.35 -18.75
CA ILE A 174 -4.67 4.48 -18.93
C ILE A 174 -5.08 3.34 -19.88
N PRO A 175 -4.53 3.27 -21.10
CA PRO A 175 -5.04 2.36 -22.15
C PRO A 175 -4.67 0.90 -21.91
N TYR A 176 -3.65 0.62 -21.08
CA TYR A 176 -3.25 -0.74 -20.73
C TYR A 176 -3.92 -1.18 -19.46
N GLU A 177 -4.79 -2.19 -19.54
CA GLU A 177 -5.56 -2.73 -18.42
C GLU A 177 -4.66 -3.18 -17.26
N GLU A 178 -3.51 -3.81 -17.56
CA GLU A 178 -2.51 -4.20 -16.56
C GLU A 178 -2.00 -2.98 -15.77
N THR A 179 -1.66 -1.90 -16.47
CA THR A 179 -1.15 -0.67 -15.84
C THR A 179 -2.24 0.08 -15.08
N LEU A 180 -3.47 0.12 -15.62
CA LEU A 180 -4.62 0.68 -14.92
C LEU A 180 -4.83 -0.05 -13.58
N HIS A 181 -4.90 -1.36 -13.60
CA HIS A 181 -5.06 -2.16 -12.38
C HIS A 181 -3.86 -2.04 -11.42
N TYR A 182 -2.66 -1.84 -11.95
CA TYR A 182 -1.50 -1.55 -11.11
C TYR A 182 -1.69 -0.26 -10.33
N VAL A 183 -2.02 0.85 -10.99
CA VAL A 183 -2.25 2.15 -10.36
C VAL A 183 -3.38 2.06 -9.32
N GLU A 184 -4.49 1.42 -9.66
CA GLU A 184 -5.61 1.20 -8.73
C GLU A 184 -5.19 0.39 -7.49
N ARG A 185 -4.39 -0.69 -7.65
CA ARG A 185 -3.89 -1.49 -6.52
C ARG A 185 -2.97 -0.68 -5.62
N VAL A 186 -2.05 0.12 -6.19
CA VAL A 186 -1.16 0.98 -5.42
C VAL A 186 -1.97 2.02 -4.63
N ARG A 187 -2.94 2.70 -5.27
CA ARG A 187 -3.80 3.69 -4.60
C ARG A 187 -4.60 3.07 -3.45
N LYS A 188 -5.22 1.92 -3.68
CA LYS A 188 -5.95 1.19 -2.65
C LYS A 188 -5.03 0.77 -1.49
N ALA A 189 -3.84 0.27 -1.80
CA ALA A 189 -2.87 -0.10 -0.78
C ALA A 189 -2.38 1.13 0.02
N GLN A 190 -2.12 2.26 -0.64
CA GLN A 190 -1.73 3.50 0.02
C GLN A 190 -2.79 3.97 1.03
N GLU A 191 -4.06 3.97 0.64
CA GLU A 191 -5.17 4.34 1.52
C GLU A 191 -5.27 3.39 2.72
N MET A 192 -5.03 2.10 2.52
CA MET A 192 -4.99 1.13 3.61
C MET A 192 -3.84 1.41 4.59
N TYR A 193 -2.63 1.74 4.12
CA TYR A 193 -1.52 2.12 4.99
C TYR A 193 -1.81 3.41 5.76
N ARG A 194 -2.40 4.42 5.12
CA ARG A 194 -2.85 5.65 5.80
C ARG A 194 -3.85 5.35 6.92
N THR A 195 -4.86 4.53 6.62
CA THR A 195 -5.92 4.19 7.57
C THR A 195 -5.41 3.34 8.75
N LEU A 196 -4.61 2.30 8.46
CA LEU A 196 -4.15 1.33 9.48
C LEU A 196 -3.06 1.87 10.39
N TYR A 197 -2.17 2.72 9.86
CA TYR A 197 -0.94 3.13 10.54
C TYR A 197 -0.78 4.65 10.66
N LYS A 198 -1.72 5.45 10.11
CA LYS A 198 -1.67 6.92 10.08
C LYS A 198 -0.38 7.46 9.44
N LEU A 199 0.06 6.78 8.38
CA LEU A 199 1.21 7.18 7.57
C LEU A 199 0.76 8.20 6.51
N GLU A 200 1.17 9.44 6.67
CA GLU A 200 0.95 10.52 5.71
C GLU A 200 2.23 10.84 4.95
#